data_bda53cd6e04a675584deb9021c7a9a2a
#
_entry.id   bda53cd6e04a675584deb9021c7a9a2a
#
_cell.length_a   1.000
_cell.length_b   1.000
_cell.length_c   1.000
_cell.angle_alpha   90.00
_cell.angle_beta   90.00
_cell.angle_gamma   90.00
#
_symmetry.space_group_name_H-M   'P 1'
#
loop_
_entity.id
_entity.type
_entity.pdbx_description
1 polymer ?
#
loop_
_entity_poly.entity_id
_entity_poly.type
_entity_poly.pdbx_seq_one_letter_code
_entity_poly.pdbx_strand_id
1 'polypeptide(L)'
;FTLGVGRDHTAIGYYNTAYHHGSWFQTAATRPYLFAFENRGGILPLHNVGVSVSGRIPSAPFGLRYVAELGNGRSVNAPSNRSVATAVDENNGKAFNLALLARPPRLPGFQAGFSVYRDRRTPEGAPRVGETIMAAHLVRRTSRSELLNEGVLIRHATGARVFYTPGFYTQFARRFGDARPYFRYQYVNAPDGDPVFRPLEVGRRHGPSLGLRYDVSEFAAFKMQFDRTLRRRTDAHDELTLQFAFTF
;
A
#
# COMPACT_ATOMS: atom_id res chain seq x y z
N PHE A 1 1.73 -8.06 -24.36
CA PHE A 1 0.83 -7.60 -23.30
C PHE A 1 0.10 -8.80 -22.67
N THR A 2 -0.39 -8.63 -21.46
CA THR A 2 -1.22 -9.59 -20.75
C THR A 2 -2.55 -8.92 -20.43
N LEU A 3 -3.65 -9.62 -20.70
CA LEU A 3 -5.00 -9.21 -20.33
C LEU A 3 -5.44 -10.06 -19.14
N GLY A 4 -5.92 -9.42 -18.08
CA GLY A 4 -6.50 -10.06 -16.89
C GLY A 4 -7.95 -9.65 -16.73
N VAL A 5 -8.79 -10.59 -16.25
CA VAL A 5 -10.20 -10.33 -15.90
C VAL A 5 -10.48 -11.02 -14.58
N GLY A 6 -11.09 -10.30 -13.64
CA GLY A 6 -11.45 -10.84 -12.33
C GLY A 6 -11.02 -9.93 -11.18
N ARG A 7 -10.71 -10.55 -10.03
CA ARG A 7 -10.16 -9.84 -8.87
C ARG A 7 -8.65 -10.01 -8.83
N ASP A 8 -7.94 -8.89 -8.87
CA ASP A 8 -6.48 -8.83 -8.83
C ASP A 8 -6.01 -7.75 -7.85
N HIS A 9 -4.71 -7.67 -7.61
CA HIS A 9 -4.11 -6.60 -6.81
C HIS A 9 -3.97 -5.34 -7.64
N THR A 10 -4.50 -4.23 -7.13
CA THR A 10 -4.29 -2.93 -7.77
C THR A 10 -2.79 -2.62 -7.87
N ALA A 11 -2.34 -2.19 -9.03
CA ALA A 11 -0.95 -1.81 -9.28
C ALA A 11 -0.61 -0.45 -8.65
N ILE A 12 -0.80 -0.35 -7.31
CA ILE A 12 -0.53 0.83 -6.51
C ILE A 12 0.60 0.54 -5.51
N GLY A 13 1.73 1.25 -5.66
CA GLY A 13 2.92 1.01 -4.86
C GLY A 13 3.61 -0.32 -5.16
N TYR A 14 4.76 -0.51 -4.54
CA TYR A 14 5.53 -1.75 -4.60
C TYR A 14 4.99 -2.81 -3.63
N TYR A 15 4.68 -2.39 -2.38
CA TYR A 15 4.28 -3.31 -1.31
C TYR A 15 3.04 -4.12 -1.70
N ASN A 16 2.03 -3.47 -2.27
CA ASN A 16 0.79 -4.16 -2.65
C ASN A 16 1.02 -5.28 -3.68
N THR A 17 1.89 -5.05 -4.65
CA THR A 17 2.19 -6.03 -5.69
C THR A 17 3.17 -7.11 -5.26
N ALA A 18 4.08 -6.80 -4.30
CA ALA A 18 5.15 -7.72 -3.89
C ALA A 18 4.79 -8.58 -2.67
N TYR A 19 3.97 -8.05 -1.73
CA TYR A 19 3.77 -8.67 -0.42
C TYR A 19 2.30 -8.86 -0.02
N HIS A 20 1.35 -8.64 -0.93
CA HIS A 20 -0.07 -8.66 -0.57
C HIS A 20 -0.49 -9.93 0.18
N HIS A 21 -0.20 -11.11 -0.36
CA HIS A 21 -0.48 -12.40 0.28
C HIS A 21 0.74 -12.99 0.99
N GLY A 22 1.93 -12.47 0.72
CA GLY A 22 3.18 -13.03 1.20
C GLY A 22 3.80 -12.23 2.35
N SER A 23 3.05 -11.92 3.42
CA SER A 23 3.59 -11.15 4.55
C SER A 23 4.80 -11.82 5.23
N TRP A 24 4.94 -13.13 5.10
CA TRP A 24 6.10 -13.85 5.61
C TRP A 24 7.37 -13.63 4.76
N PHE A 25 7.23 -13.27 3.47
CA PHE A 25 8.37 -12.92 2.61
C PHE A 25 8.98 -11.56 2.96
N GLN A 26 8.19 -10.64 3.51
CA GLN A 26 8.69 -9.34 3.88
C GLN A 26 9.66 -9.42 5.06
N THR A 27 10.56 -8.45 5.17
CA THR A 27 11.49 -8.34 6.30
C THR A 27 10.77 -8.01 7.59
N ALA A 28 9.87 -7.02 7.57
CA ALA A 28 9.13 -6.57 8.74
C ALA A 28 8.06 -7.58 9.21
N ALA A 29 7.71 -7.57 10.50
CA ALA A 29 6.65 -8.40 11.05
C ALA A 29 5.26 -7.87 10.66
N THR A 30 5.06 -6.55 10.61
CA THR A 30 3.78 -5.93 10.29
C THR A 30 3.79 -5.24 8.92
N ARG A 31 2.58 -5.02 8.37
CA ARG A 31 2.39 -4.24 7.14
C ARG A 31 2.60 -2.74 7.42
N PRO A 32 3.11 -1.95 6.44
CA PRO A 32 3.06 -0.50 6.56
C PRO A 32 1.61 0.01 6.65
N TYR A 33 1.37 1.12 7.37
CA TYR A 33 0.02 1.72 7.52
C TYR A 33 -0.66 2.01 6.19
N LEU A 34 0.09 2.48 5.20
CA LEU A 34 -0.43 2.76 3.86
C LEU A 34 -1.09 1.53 3.23
N PHE A 35 -0.55 0.35 3.49
CA PHE A 35 -0.99 -0.90 2.90
C PHE A 35 -1.73 -1.79 3.89
N ALA A 36 -2.29 -1.22 4.97
CA ALA A 36 -3.23 -1.94 5.81
C ALA A 36 -4.40 -2.46 4.96
N PHE A 37 -4.92 -3.64 5.29
CA PHE A 37 -6.07 -4.19 4.58
C PHE A 37 -7.29 -3.26 4.73
N GLU A 38 -8.07 -3.15 3.67
CA GLU A 38 -9.25 -2.27 3.58
C GLU A 38 -10.23 -2.55 4.72
N ASN A 39 -10.46 -3.82 5.08
CA ASN A 39 -11.31 -4.23 6.20
C ASN A 39 -10.70 -3.99 7.60
N ARG A 40 -9.48 -3.46 7.66
CA ARG A 40 -8.77 -3.07 8.89
C ARG A 40 -8.43 -1.58 8.91
N GLY A 41 -9.25 -0.76 8.26
CA GLY A 41 -9.04 0.69 8.17
C GLY A 41 -7.99 1.11 7.13
N GLY A 42 -7.72 0.28 6.13
CA GLY A 42 -6.83 0.60 5.03
C GLY A 42 -7.34 1.74 4.16
N ILE A 43 -6.43 2.63 3.77
CA ILE A 43 -6.74 3.86 3.04
C ILE A 43 -6.55 3.74 1.52
N LEU A 44 -5.89 2.68 1.04
CA LEU A 44 -5.61 2.45 -0.37
C LEU A 44 -6.50 1.36 -0.98
N PRO A 45 -6.80 1.43 -2.29
CA PRO A 45 -7.48 0.36 -3.03
C PRO A 45 -6.50 -0.78 -3.28
N LEU A 46 -6.48 -1.80 -2.42
CA LEU A 46 -5.53 -2.91 -2.56
C LEU A 46 -5.94 -3.91 -3.64
N HIS A 47 -7.22 -3.97 -3.99
CA HIS A 47 -7.76 -4.87 -5.01
C HIS A 47 -8.47 -4.10 -6.11
N ASN A 48 -8.37 -4.65 -7.32
CA ASN A 48 -9.20 -4.30 -8.46
C ASN A 48 -10.13 -5.47 -8.80
N VAL A 49 -11.42 -5.21 -8.97
CA VAL A 49 -12.39 -6.17 -9.49
C VAL A 49 -12.85 -5.66 -10.85
N GLY A 50 -12.34 -6.23 -11.91
CA GLY A 50 -12.57 -5.72 -13.25
C GLY A 50 -11.62 -6.31 -14.28
N VAL A 51 -11.05 -5.46 -15.11
CA VAL A 51 -10.11 -5.84 -16.16
C VAL A 51 -8.77 -5.13 -15.95
N SER A 52 -7.69 -5.78 -16.36
CA SER A 52 -6.35 -5.22 -16.36
C SER A 52 -5.61 -5.53 -17.66
N VAL A 53 -4.78 -4.60 -18.10
CA VAL A 53 -3.83 -4.79 -19.19
C VAL A 53 -2.46 -4.41 -18.70
N SER A 54 -1.48 -5.28 -18.89
CA SER A 54 -0.09 -5.01 -18.54
C SER A 54 0.87 -5.41 -19.64
N GLY A 55 2.03 -4.76 -19.67
CA GLY A 55 3.03 -5.07 -20.68
C GLY A 55 4.37 -4.41 -20.40
N ARG A 56 5.34 -4.77 -21.27
CA ARG A 56 6.64 -4.07 -21.34
C ARG A 56 6.58 -3.05 -22.47
N ILE A 57 7.29 -1.94 -22.30
CA ILE A 57 7.53 -0.98 -23.37
C ILE A 57 8.84 -1.40 -24.05
N PRO A 58 8.77 -1.95 -25.28
CA PRO A 58 9.96 -2.41 -25.98
C PRO A 58 10.95 -1.26 -26.16
N SER A 59 12.24 -1.58 -26.14
CA SER A 59 13.35 -0.64 -26.40
C SER A 59 13.49 0.52 -25.38
N ALA A 60 12.68 0.55 -24.32
CA ALA A 60 12.83 1.55 -23.28
C ALA A 60 14.09 1.26 -22.44
N PRO A 61 15.01 2.23 -22.27
CA PRO A 61 16.33 2.00 -21.67
C PRO A 61 16.27 1.61 -20.19
N PHE A 62 15.13 1.85 -19.53
CA PHE A 62 14.93 1.61 -18.09
C PHE A 62 14.12 0.35 -17.78
N GLY A 63 13.87 -0.53 -18.76
CA GLY A 63 13.04 -1.72 -18.58
C GLY A 63 11.62 -1.36 -18.13
N LEU A 64 11.00 -0.41 -18.84
CA LEU A 64 9.69 0.13 -18.51
C LEU A 64 8.59 -0.90 -18.71
N ARG A 65 7.65 -0.92 -17.77
CA ARG A 65 6.41 -1.69 -17.80
C ARG A 65 5.25 -0.79 -17.46
N TYR A 66 4.09 -1.09 -18.02
CA TYR A 66 2.84 -0.41 -17.68
C TYR A 66 1.80 -1.41 -17.15
N VAL A 67 0.88 -0.90 -16.35
CA VAL A 67 -0.34 -1.59 -15.93
C VAL A 67 -1.48 -0.58 -16.02
N ALA A 68 -2.55 -0.93 -16.72
CA ALA A 68 -3.79 -0.17 -16.76
C ALA A 68 -4.93 -1.05 -16.26
N GLU A 69 -5.74 -0.53 -15.36
CA GLU A 69 -6.82 -1.26 -14.69
C GLU A 69 -8.11 -0.46 -14.76
N LEU A 70 -9.21 -1.15 -14.96
CA LEU A 70 -10.58 -0.63 -14.91
C LEU A 70 -11.42 -1.57 -14.05
N GLY A 71 -12.10 -1.06 -13.03
CA GLY A 71 -12.87 -1.88 -12.10
C GLY A 71 -14.02 -1.16 -11.45
N ASN A 72 -14.71 -1.85 -10.53
CA ASN A 72 -15.89 -1.34 -9.85
C ASN A 72 -15.60 -0.25 -8.83
N GLY A 73 -14.33 -0.06 -8.45
CA GLY A 73 -13.98 0.88 -7.38
C GLY A 73 -14.20 0.31 -5.98
N ARG A 74 -14.11 1.19 -4.99
CA ARG A 74 -14.26 0.83 -3.57
C ARG A 74 -15.63 1.27 -3.05
N SER A 75 -16.32 0.35 -2.37
CA SER A 75 -17.49 0.65 -1.57
C SER A 75 -17.13 1.43 -0.29
N VAL A 76 -17.99 2.32 0.16
CA VAL A 76 -17.88 3.04 1.44
C VAL A 76 -18.92 2.54 2.43
N ASN A 77 -19.99 1.93 1.94
CA ASN A 77 -21.16 1.52 2.71
C ASN A 77 -21.17 0.02 3.02
N ALA A 78 -20.01 -0.64 2.91
CA ALA A 78 -19.93 -2.04 3.30
C ALA A 78 -20.29 -2.20 4.79
N PRO A 79 -21.31 -2.98 5.12
CA PRO A 79 -21.69 -3.20 6.51
C PRO A 79 -20.49 -3.78 7.24
N SER A 80 -20.08 -3.08 8.30
CA SER A 80 -19.11 -3.49 9.30
C SER A 80 -17.94 -4.32 8.79
N ASN A 81 -16.80 -3.68 8.58
CA ASN A 81 -15.46 -4.30 8.51
C ASN A 81 -15.22 -5.37 7.43
N ARG A 82 -16.03 -5.48 6.39
CA ARG A 82 -15.76 -6.40 5.30
C ARG A 82 -15.06 -5.68 4.15
N SER A 83 -14.19 -6.40 3.50
CA SER A 83 -13.41 -5.97 2.34
C SER A 83 -14.22 -5.12 1.37
N VAL A 84 -13.74 -3.97 1.11
CA VAL A 84 -14.38 -2.89 0.37
C VAL A 84 -14.15 -3.00 -1.14
N ALA A 85 -13.28 -3.88 -1.59
CA ALA A 85 -13.15 -4.22 -3.01
C ALA A 85 -14.17 -5.29 -3.36
N THR A 86 -15.36 -4.87 -3.74
CA THR A 86 -16.49 -5.77 -3.97
C THR A 86 -16.70 -6.04 -5.44
N ALA A 87 -17.26 -7.22 -5.75
CA ALA A 87 -17.82 -7.50 -7.06
C ALA A 87 -19.09 -6.66 -7.32
N VAL A 88 -19.64 -6.02 -6.29
CA VAL A 88 -20.83 -5.16 -6.36
C VAL A 88 -20.40 -3.73 -6.53
N ASP A 89 -20.89 -3.10 -7.60
CA ASP A 89 -20.70 -1.68 -7.89
C ASP A 89 -21.76 -0.86 -7.14
N GLU A 90 -21.33 0.04 -6.26
CA GLU A 90 -22.27 0.88 -5.47
C GLU A 90 -22.77 2.11 -6.25
N ASN A 91 -22.12 2.50 -7.33
CA ASN A 91 -22.39 3.79 -7.95
C ASN A 91 -22.07 3.75 -9.42
N ASN A 92 -22.47 3.13 -10.33
CA ASN A 92 -22.26 3.21 -11.78
C ASN A 92 -20.94 3.91 -12.25
N GLY A 93 -20.07 4.31 -11.33
CA GLY A 93 -18.76 4.92 -11.58
C GLY A 93 -17.68 3.87 -11.57
N LYS A 94 -16.88 3.79 -12.64
CA LYS A 94 -15.75 2.86 -12.66
C LYS A 94 -14.50 3.51 -12.11
N ALA A 95 -13.72 2.74 -11.35
CA ALA A 95 -12.38 3.11 -10.95
C ALA A 95 -11.38 2.82 -12.07
N PHE A 96 -10.39 3.66 -12.18
CA PHE A 96 -9.31 3.53 -13.15
C PHE A 96 -7.96 3.67 -12.44
N ASN A 97 -7.00 2.81 -12.79
CA ASN A 97 -5.61 2.92 -12.36
C ASN A 97 -4.66 2.81 -13.55
N LEU A 98 -3.66 3.66 -13.56
CA LEU A 98 -2.55 3.59 -14.49
C LEU A 98 -1.23 3.61 -13.70
N ALA A 99 -0.40 2.61 -13.91
CA ALA A 99 0.92 2.50 -13.30
C ALA A 99 2.03 2.38 -14.35
N LEU A 100 3.15 3.05 -14.10
CA LEU A 100 4.38 2.94 -14.85
C LEU A 100 5.50 2.50 -13.92
N LEU A 101 6.21 1.43 -14.29
CA LEU A 101 7.24 0.79 -13.49
C LEU A 101 8.56 0.75 -14.28
N ALA A 102 9.66 1.12 -13.63
CA ALA A 102 11.01 1.05 -14.16
C ALA A 102 11.83 0.01 -13.40
N ARG A 103 12.43 -0.93 -14.12
CA ARG A 103 13.39 -1.93 -13.60
C ARG A 103 14.63 -1.95 -14.48
N PRO A 104 15.56 -0.98 -14.29
CA PRO A 104 16.72 -0.87 -15.13
C PRO A 104 17.60 -2.13 -15.07
N PRO A 105 17.93 -2.77 -16.19
CA PRO A 105 18.77 -3.98 -16.19
C PRO A 105 20.17 -3.76 -15.59
N ARG A 106 20.69 -2.54 -15.72
CA ARG A 106 22.01 -2.15 -15.19
C ARG A 106 22.03 -1.92 -13.67
N LEU A 107 20.87 -1.91 -13.00
CA LEU A 107 20.74 -1.69 -11.57
C LEU A 107 19.96 -2.86 -10.94
N PRO A 108 20.58 -4.05 -10.76
CA PRO A 108 19.92 -5.21 -10.19
C PRO A 108 19.29 -4.89 -8.83
N GLY A 109 18.05 -5.35 -8.64
CA GLY A 109 17.28 -5.13 -7.41
C GLY A 109 16.69 -3.72 -7.25
N PHE A 110 16.90 -2.82 -8.21
CA PHE A 110 16.27 -1.51 -8.22
C PHE A 110 14.91 -1.55 -8.94
N GLN A 111 13.93 -0.88 -8.36
CA GLN A 111 12.64 -0.61 -8.98
C GLN A 111 12.16 0.78 -8.55
N ALA A 112 11.67 1.55 -9.51
CA ALA A 112 10.89 2.75 -9.26
C ALA A 112 9.54 2.61 -9.95
N GLY A 113 8.51 3.28 -9.41
CA GLY A 113 7.20 3.28 -10.04
C GLY A 113 6.38 4.49 -9.62
N PHE A 114 5.43 4.80 -10.47
CA PHE A 114 4.43 5.83 -10.25
C PHE A 114 3.08 5.32 -10.71
N SER A 115 2.02 5.62 -9.96
CA SER A 115 0.65 5.30 -10.37
C SER A 115 -0.32 6.41 -10.06
N VAL A 116 -1.39 6.48 -10.85
CA VAL A 116 -2.54 7.35 -10.63
C VAL A 116 -3.80 6.50 -10.64
N TYR A 117 -4.50 6.53 -9.52
CA TYR A 117 -5.81 5.88 -9.35
C TYR A 117 -6.89 6.95 -9.25
N ARG A 118 -8.03 6.72 -9.89
CA ARG A 118 -9.23 7.59 -9.80
C ARG A 118 -10.47 6.75 -9.55
N ASP A 119 -11.33 7.26 -8.65
CA ASP A 119 -12.56 6.62 -8.24
C ASP A 119 -13.61 7.66 -7.86
N ARG A 120 -14.87 7.24 -7.74
CA ARG A 120 -15.97 8.02 -7.17
C ARG A 120 -16.52 7.27 -5.97
N ARG A 121 -16.42 7.92 -4.79
CA ARG A 121 -16.89 7.37 -3.51
C ARG A 121 -18.22 7.99 -3.14
N THR A 122 -19.10 7.21 -2.53
CA THR A 122 -20.42 7.69 -2.07
C THR A 122 -20.56 7.40 -0.57
N PRO A 123 -19.90 8.20 0.32
CA PRO A 123 -20.01 7.99 1.75
C PRO A 123 -21.46 8.16 2.24
N GLU A 124 -21.88 7.36 3.21
CA GLU A 124 -23.20 7.47 3.81
C GLU A 124 -23.37 8.85 4.48
N GLY A 125 -24.49 9.51 4.23
CA GLY A 125 -24.80 10.83 4.78
C GLY A 125 -23.88 11.97 4.30
N ALA A 126 -23.07 11.77 3.26
CA ALA A 126 -22.17 12.76 2.73
C ALA A 126 -22.31 12.92 1.19
N PRO A 127 -21.91 14.07 0.63
CA PRO A 127 -21.88 14.25 -0.82
C PRO A 127 -20.95 13.24 -1.50
N ARG A 128 -21.23 12.97 -2.78
CA ARG A 128 -20.33 12.17 -3.62
C ARG A 128 -18.92 12.78 -3.65
N VAL A 129 -17.90 11.94 -3.49
CA VAL A 129 -16.49 12.31 -3.41
C VAL A 129 -15.74 11.78 -4.63
N GLY A 130 -15.10 12.67 -5.38
CA GLY A 130 -14.09 12.27 -6.37
C GLY A 130 -12.78 11.97 -5.67
N GLU A 131 -12.29 10.73 -5.77
CA GLU A 131 -11.01 10.32 -5.25
C GLU A 131 -9.95 10.29 -6.36
N THR A 132 -8.77 10.83 -6.07
CA THR A 132 -7.57 10.67 -6.90
C THR A 132 -6.42 10.31 -5.98
N ILE A 133 -5.71 9.23 -6.27
CA ILE A 133 -4.54 8.79 -5.52
C ILE A 133 -3.34 8.81 -6.47
N MET A 134 -2.33 9.57 -6.12
CA MET A 134 -1.01 9.52 -6.74
C MET A 134 -0.09 8.74 -5.81
N ALA A 135 0.55 7.69 -6.32
CA ALA A 135 1.48 6.89 -5.55
C ALA A 135 2.81 6.78 -6.27
N ALA A 136 3.90 6.83 -5.51
CA ALA A 136 5.24 6.63 -6.03
C ALA A 136 6.04 5.72 -5.11
N HIS A 137 6.96 4.95 -5.69
CA HIS A 137 7.89 4.15 -4.92
C HIS A 137 9.29 4.13 -5.52
N LEU A 138 10.27 3.94 -4.64
CA LEU A 138 11.65 3.67 -4.97
C LEU A 138 12.16 2.56 -4.06
N VAL A 139 12.54 1.45 -4.68
CA VAL A 139 12.94 0.22 -3.97
C VAL A 139 14.30 -0.23 -4.47
N ARG A 140 15.15 -0.64 -3.55
CA ARG A 140 16.38 -1.36 -3.87
C ARG A 140 16.51 -2.56 -2.95
N ARG A 141 16.56 -3.75 -3.53
CA ARG A 141 16.73 -5.02 -2.81
C ARG A 141 17.92 -5.77 -3.37
N THR A 142 18.84 -6.08 -2.51
CA THR A 142 20.02 -6.91 -2.79
C THR A 142 20.03 -8.11 -1.84
N SER A 143 20.99 -9.02 -2.00
CA SER A 143 21.19 -10.11 -1.03
C SER A 143 21.51 -9.61 0.38
N ARG A 144 22.14 -8.42 0.49
CA ARG A 144 22.63 -7.87 1.77
C ARG A 144 21.78 -6.75 2.34
N SER A 145 21.04 -6.00 1.52
CA SER A 145 20.30 -4.83 1.97
C SER A 145 18.97 -4.67 1.27
N GLU A 146 18.03 -4.06 1.97
CA GLU A 146 16.72 -3.69 1.47
C GLU A 146 16.44 -2.22 1.83
N LEU A 147 16.05 -1.44 0.83
CA LEU A 147 15.53 -0.09 0.99
C LEU A 147 14.17 -0.01 0.28
N LEU A 148 13.12 0.30 1.04
CA LEU A 148 11.78 0.50 0.54
C LEU A 148 11.35 1.92 0.88
N ASN A 149 10.98 2.71 -0.14
CA ASN A 149 10.37 4.02 0.05
C ASN A 149 9.12 4.08 -0.79
N GLU A 150 7.99 4.36 -0.16
CA GLU A 150 6.71 4.52 -0.85
C GLU A 150 5.96 5.70 -0.26
N GLY A 151 5.36 6.49 -1.14
CA GLY A 151 4.56 7.64 -0.76
C GLY A 151 3.29 7.73 -1.58
N VAL A 152 2.27 8.35 -0.99
CA VAL A 152 0.99 8.61 -1.62
C VAL A 152 0.52 10.02 -1.32
N LEU A 153 -0.22 10.58 -2.26
CA LEU A 153 -1.04 11.76 -2.05
C LEU A 153 -2.47 11.43 -2.47
N ILE A 154 -3.37 11.36 -1.50
CA ILE A 154 -4.79 11.10 -1.74
C ILE A 154 -5.50 12.45 -1.76
N ARG A 155 -6.25 12.70 -2.82
CA ARG A 155 -7.09 13.89 -3.00
C ARG A 155 -8.55 13.45 -3.01
N HIS A 156 -9.32 13.97 -2.07
CA HIS A 156 -10.78 13.86 -2.04
C HIS A 156 -11.40 15.21 -2.40
N ALA A 157 -12.24 15.22 -3.42
CA ALA A 157 -12.96 16.40 -3.86
C ALA A 157 -14.47 16.19 -3.70
N THR A 158 -15.09 17.01 -2.89
CA THR A 158 -16.54 17.23 -2.86
C THR A 158 -16.88 18.43 -3.76
N GLY A 159 -18.17 18.68 -4.02
CA GLY A 159 -18.56 19.87 -4.78
C GLY A 159 -18.06 21.21 -4.18
N ALA A 160 -17.84 21.25 -2.86
CA ALA A 160 -17.50 22.47 -2.13
C ALA A 160 -16.06 22.52 -1.60
N ARG A 161 -15.43 21.39 -1.38
CA ARG A 161 -14.12 21.30 -0.68
C ARG A 161 -13.22 20.24 -1.29
N VAL A 162 -11.91 20.45 -1.14
CA VAL A 162 -10.87 19.51 -1.49
C VAL A 162 -10.03 19.20 -0.25
N PHE A 163 -9.78 17.93 -0.03
CA PHE A 163 -8.97 17.41 1.08
C PHE A 163 -7.76 16.67 0.51
N TYR A 164 -6.62 16.84 1.15
CA TYR A 164 -5.38 16.15 0.79
C TYR A 164 -4.86 15.35 1.96
N THR A 165 -4.59 14.07 1.71
CA THR A 165 -4.01 13.15 2.69
C THR A 165 -2.67 12.66 2.17
N PRO A 166 -1.54 13.27 2.57
CA PRO A 166 -0.22 12.73 2.33
C PRO A 166 0.05 11.55 3.25
N GLY A 167 0.78 10.58 2.71
CA GLY A 167 1.28 9.44 3.48
C GLY A 167 2.55 8.87 2.87
N PHE A 168 3.45 8.33 3.70
CA PHE A 168 4.65 7.65 3.23
C PHE A 168 5.16 6.65 4.27
N TYR A 169 5.99 5.73 3.83
CA TYR A 169 6.91 5.01 4.69
C TYR A 169 8.27 4.85 4.03
N THR A 170 9.29 4.77 4.86
CA THR A 170 10.64 4.36 4.50
C THR A 170 11.06 3.20 5.37
N GLN A 171 11.68 2.17 4.80
CA GLN A 171 12.20 1.02 5.51
C GLN A 171 13.61 0.70 5.01
N PHE A 172 14.52 0.53 5.93
CA PHE A 172 15.86 0.04 5.64
C PHE A 172 16.14 -1.22 6.46
N ALA A 173 16.73 -2.23 5.81
CA ALA A 173 17.18 -3.45 6.45
C ALA A 173 18.55 -3.86 5.93
N ARG A 174 19.36 -4.49 6.77
CA ARG A 174 20.65 -5.05 6.40
C ARG A 174 20.83 -6.46 6.97
N ARG A 175 21.32 -7.36 6.14
CA ARG A 175 21.56 -8.75 6.53
C ARG A 175 22.97 -8.93 7.10
N PHE A 176 23.06 -9.62 8.24
CA PHE A 176 24.25 -10.06 8.93
C PHE A 176 24.11 -11.56 9.26
N GLY A 177 24.68 -12.41 8.42
CA GLY A 177 24.40 -13.85 8.51
C GLY A 177 22.90 -14.12 8.35
N ASP A 178 22.28 -14.76 9.33
CA ASP A 178 20.86 -15.09 9.34
C ASP A 178 20.00 -13.98 9.97
N ALA A 179 20.63 -13.03 10.62
CA ALA A 179 19.97 -11.88 11.24
C ALA A 179 19.80 -10.72 10.26
N ARG A 180 18.62 -10.09 10.28
CA ARG A 180 18.29 -8.93 9.45
C ARG A 180 17.59 -7.88 10.30
N PRO A 181 18.31 -7.04 11.05
CA PRO A 181 17.75 -5.87 11.69
C PRO A 181 17.20 -4.91 10.65
N TYR A 182 16.13 -4.18 11.03
CA TYR A 182 15.52 -3.17 10.19
C TYR A 182 14.95 -2.02 11.01
N PHE A 183 14.83 -0.89 10.34
CA PHE A 183 14.15 0.30 10.79
C PHE A 183 13.10 0.69 9.76
N ARG A 184 11.92 1.10 10.22
CA ARG A 184 10.88 1.70 9.39
C ARG A 184 10.34 2.95 10.06
N TYR A 185 10.09 4.00 9.30
CA TYR A 185 9.34 5.16 9.73
C TYR A 185 8.13 5.34 8.82
N GLN A 186 6.99 5.70 9.42
CA GLN A 186 5.71 5.80 8.73
C GLN A 186 5.01 7.11 9.09
N TYR A 187 4.27 7.65 8.15
CA TYR A 187 3.49 8.87 8.31
C TYR A 187 2.23 8.84 7.46
N VAL A 188 1.11 9.28 8.04
CA VAL A 188 -0.15 9.56 7.34
C VAL A 188 -0.79 10.77 8.03
N ASN A 189 -1.39 11.68 7.26
CA ASN A 189 -2.09 12.83 7.81
C ASN A 189 -3.37 13.13 7.02
N ALA A 190 -4.49 12.55 7.46
CA ALA A 190 -5.81 12.83 6.94
C ALA A 190 -6.44 14.04 7.65
N PRO A 191 -7.02 15.01 6.92
CA PRO A 191 -7.74 16.12 7.50
C PRO A 191 -9.00 15.67 8.26
N ASP A 192 -9.29 16.30 9.41
CA ASP A 192 -10.45 15.96 10.27
C ASP A 192 -11.80 16.10 9.57
N GLY A 193 -11.91 16.93 8.52
CA GLY A 193 -13.14 17.18 7.77
C GLY A 193 -13.34 16.30 6.55
N ASP A 194 -12.43 15.37 6.25
CA ASP A 194 -12.51 14.48 5.10
C ASP A 194 -13.67 13.48 5.29
N PRO A 195 -14.70 13.49 4.44
CA PRO A 195 -15.89 12.65 4.63
C PRO A 195 -15.62 11.16 4.44
N VAL A 196 -14.53 10.78 3.76
CA VAL A 196 -14.14 9.38 3.56
C VAL A 196 -13.31 8.87 4.74
N PHE A 197 -12.39 9.69 5.27
CA PHE A 197 -11.43 9.24 6.27
C PHE A 197 -11.83 9.56 7.72
N ARG A 198 -12.76 10.51 7.92
CA ARG A 198 -13.29 10.82 9.25
C ARG A 198 -13.98 9.61 9.91
N PRO A 199 -14.87 8.86 9.24
CA PRO A 199 -15.49 7.68 9.85
C PRO A 199 -14.50 6.56 10.17
N LEU A 200 -13.35 6.52 9.49
CA LEU A 200 -12.29 5.54 9.70
C LEU A 200 -11.25 5.99 10.73
N GLU A 201 -11.43 7.18 11.31
CA GLU A 201 -10.50 7.79 12.28
C GLU A 201 -9.03 7.77 11.83
N VAL A 202 -8.80 7.96 10.52
CA VAL A 202 -7.44 7.90 9.96
C VAL A 202 -6.55 8.94 10.63
N GLY A 203 -6.97 10.21 10.65
CA GLY A 203 -6.29 11.32 11.31
C GLY A 203 -4.81 11.45 10.98
N ARG A 204 -4.07 12.14 11.86
CA ARG A 204 -2.61 12.18 11.80
C ARG A 204 -2.01 11.08 12.67
N ARG A 205 -1.20 10.23 12.07
CA ARG A 205 -0.42 9.20 12.77
C ARG A 205 0.96 9.04 12.12
N HIS A 206 1.97 8.84 12.95
CA HIS A 206 3.33 8.60 12.50
C HIS A 206 4.15 7.89 13.59
N GLY A 207 5.27 7.33 13.22
CA GLY A 207 6.20 6.78 14.19
C GLY A 207 7.18 5.78 13.61
N PRO A 208 8.22 5.46 14.41
CA PRO A 208 9.22 4.47 14.06
C PRO A 208 8.76 3.04 14.38
N SER A 209 9.31 2.10 13.63
CA SER A 209 9.35 0.68 13.94
C SER A 209 10.80 0.21 13.94
N LEU A 210 11.17 -0.56 14.94
CA LEU A 210 12.46 -1.25 15.02
C LEU A 210 12.19 -2.76 15.05
N GLY A 211 12.94 -3.53 14.30
CA GLY A 211 12.73 -4.96 14.33
C GLY A 211 13.92 -5.78 13.87
N LEU A 212 13.76 -7.07 14.06
CA LEU A 212 14.71 -8.09 13.66
C LEU A 212 13.96 -9.24 12.98
N ARG A 213 14.42 -9.64 11.81
CA ARG A 213 14.10 -10.91 11.20
C ARG A 213 15.30 -11.83 11.38
N TYR A 214 15.07 -13.06 11.87
CA TYR A 214 16.06 -14.11 11.96
C TYR A 214 15.60 -15.29 11.10
N ASP A 215 16.38 -15.61 10.05
CA ASP A 215 16.11 -16.72 9.15
C ASP A 215 16.61 -18.00 9.84
N VAL A 216 15.69 -18.78 10.46
CA VAL A 216 16.01 -20.03 11.20
C VAL A 216 16.46 -21.12 10.22
N SER A 217 15.86 -21.12 9.02
CA SER A 217 16.21 -21.97 7.89
C SER A 217 15.77 -21.31 6.60
N GLU A 218 15.97 -21.95 5.46
CA GLU A 218 15.42 -21.48 4.18
C GLU A 218 13.87 -21.50 4.15
N PHE A 219 13.23 -22.27 5.03
CA PHE A 219 11.77 -22.44 5.12
C PHE A 219 11.14 -21.74 6.32
N ALA A 220 11.93 -21.22 7.28
CA ALA A 220 11.40 -20.67 8.51
C ALA A 220 12.12 -19.39 8.94
N ALA A 221 11.35 -18.40 9.39
CA ALA A 221 11.86 -17.16 9.94
C ALA A 221 11.11 -16.75 11.20
N PHE A 222 11.84 -16.28 12.19
CA PHE A 222 11.31 -15.59 13.36
C PHE A 222 11.45 -14.08 13.15
N LYS A 223 10.42 -13.32 13.54
CA LYS A 223 10.44 -11.86 13.45
C LYS A 223 9.95 -11.25 14.74
N MET A 224 10.63 -10.19 15.16
CA MET A 224 10.25 -9.35 16.27
C MET A 224 10.23 -7.90 15.80
N GLN A 225 9.21 -7.14 16.19
CA GLN A 225 9.06 -5.74 15.84
C GLN A 225 8.46 -4.96 17.01
N PHE A 226 9.06 -3.84 17.33
CA PHE A 226 8.54 -2.83 18.22
C PHE A 226 8.09 -1.63 17.40
N ASP A 227 6.85 -1.23 17.56
CA ASP A 227 6.23 -0.06 16.92
C ASP A 227 5.90 0.99 17.96
N ARG A 228 6.25 2.24 17.69
CA ARG A 228 5.74 3.40 18.44
C ARG A 228 4.91 4.27 17.50
N THR A 229 3.63 4.38 17.79
CA THR A 229 2.68 5.18 17.00
C THR A 229 2.25 6.42 17.78
N LEU A 230 2.55 7.58 17.22
CA LEU A 230 2.11 8.88 17.72
C LEU A 230 0.88 9.31 16.93
N ARG A 231 -0.18 9.73 17.63
CA ARG A 231 -1.43 10.24 17.04
C ARG A 231 -1.69 11.66 17.55
N ARG A 232 -2.45 12.45 16.78
CA ARG A 232 -2.64 13.88 17.10
C ARG A 232 -3.39 14.13 18.41
N ARG A 233 -4.31 13.25 18.81
CA ARG A 233 -5.27 13.49 19.91
C ARG A 233 -5.29 12.40 20.97
N THR A 234 -4.39 11.44 20.89
CA THR A 234 -4.31 10.32 21.83
C THR A 234 -2.86 10.14 22.27
N ASP A 235 -2.67 9.45 23.38
CA ASP A 235 -1.35 9.04 23.84
C ASP A 235 -0.62 8.19 22.79
N ALA A 236 0.69 8.14 22.92
CA ALA A 236 1.51 7.25 22.11
C ALA A 236 1.10 5.79 22.36
N HIS A 237 0.99 5.03 21.30
CA HIS A 237 0.72 3.60 21.37
C HIS A 237 1.99 2.81 21.02
N ASP A 238 2.43 2.00 21.98
CA ASP A 238 3.58 1.12 21.82
C ASP A 238 3.09 -0.32 21.67
N GLU A 239 3.63 -1.04 20.66
CA GLU A 239 3.22 -2.40 20.32
C GLU A 239 4.46 -3.28 20.08
N LEU A 240 4.46 -4.48 20.65
CA LEU A 240 5.45 -5.52 20.36
C LEU A 240 4.79 -6.64 19.58
N THR A 241 5.27 -6.88 18.36
CA THR A 241 4.80 -7.97 17.50
C THR A 241 5.86 -9.06 17.39
N LEU A 242 5.46 -10.30 17.65
CA LEU A 242 6.24 -11.51 17.40
C LEU A 242 5.56 -12.32 16.29
N GLN A 243 6.33 -12.77 15.31
CA GLN A 243 5.83 -13.58 14.20
C GLN A 243 6.80 -14.75 13.94
N PHE A 244 6.25 -15.96 13.89
CA PHE A 244 6.94 -17.10 13.31
C PHE A 244 6.32 -17.42 11.96
N ALA A 245 7.11 -17.39 10.91
CA ALA A 245 6.67 -17.60 9.52
C ALA A 245 7.42 -18.80 8.95
N PHE A 246 6.69 -19.72 8.34
CA PHE A 246 7.25 -20.93 7.72
C PHE A 246 6.55 -21.24 6.41
N THR A 247 7.21 -21.99 5.55
CA THR A 247 6.67 -22.57 4.31
C THR A 247 7.00 -24.06 4.26
N PHE A 248 6.21 -24.83 3.52
CA PHE A 248 6.35 -26.25 3.28
C PHE A 248 6.07 -26.56 1.82
#